data_3ec9bf7f2e835392b517efa3b556ab35
#
_entry.id   3ec9bf7f2e835392b517efa3b556ab35
#
_cell.length_a   1.000
_cell.length_b   1.000
_cell.length_c   1.000
_cell.angle_alpha   90.00
_cell.angle_beta   90.00
_cell.angle_gamma   90.00
#
_symmetry.space_group_name_H-M   'P 1'
#
loop_
_entity.id
_entity.type
_entity.pdbx_description
1 polymer ?
#
loop_
_entity_poly.entity_id
_entity_poly.type
_entity_poly.pdbx_seq_one_letter_code
_entity_poly.pdbx_strand_id
1 'polypeptide(L)'
;VSASHDGYLKKYNSIHEREIEFYPEQMVFIGIDRIIKKKKNNNYKFDIRFHVEPNVKLMQTQDSKTILIELKDEGWKFTCDNYDINIENGLYFGNKNSYTENQNIFISGISNKQIETIKWEIRRI
;
A
#
# COMPACT_ATOMS: atom_id res chain seq x y z
N VAL A 1 12.86 13.91 4.15
CA VAL A 1 13.44 13.05 3.11
C VAL A 1 12.32 12.54 2.22
N SER A 2 12.36 12.90 0.96
CA SER A 2 11.40 12.38 -0.02
C SER A 2 12.10 11.38 -0.94
N ALA A 3 11.42 10.28 -1.21
CA ALA A 3 11.88 9.29 -2.18
C ALA A 3 10.73 9.03 -3.15
N SER A 4 10.95 9.30 -4.43
CA SER A 4 10.00 8.89 -5.46
C SER A 4 10.46 7.57 -6.05
N HIS A 5 9.56 6.63 -6.13
CA HIS A 5 9.82 5.32 -6.69
C HIS A 5 8.98 5.16 -7.95
N ASP A 6 9.67 5.22 -9.09
CA ASP A 6 9.05 5.01 -10.38
C ASP A 6 8.89 3.52 -10.66
N GLY A 7 8.02 2.88 -9.91
CA GLY A 7 7.65 1.49 -10.18
C GLY A 7 6.55 1.45 -11.24
N TYR A 8 6.93 1.21 -12.48
CA TYR A 8 5.96 1.12 -13.57
C TYR A 8 5.38 -0.27 -13.66
N LEU A 9 4.15 -0.44 -13.19
CA LEU A 9 3.36 -1.58 -13.59
C LEU A 9 2.50 -1.16 -14.78
N LYS A 10 3.00 -1.42 -15.98
CA LYS A 10 2.20 -1.27 -17.20
C LYS A 10 1.20 -2.41 -17.28
N LYS A 11 -0.02 -2.16 -16.88
CA LYS A 11 -1.12 -3.09 -17.07
C LYS A 11 -2.16 -2.40 -17.95
N TYR A 12 -2.34 -2.90 -19.18
CA TYR A 12 -3.44 -2.48 -20.08
C TYR A 12 -3.77 -0.98 -20.09
N ASN A 13 -2.94 -0.16 -20.70
CA ASN A 13 -3.20 1.28 -20.82
C ASN A 13 -3.23 2.04 -19.49
N SER A 14 -2.60 1.52 -18.46
CA SER A 14 -2.47 2.25 -17.19
C SER A 14 -1.04 2.26 -16.69
N ILE A 15 -0.70 3.34 -15.99
CA ILE A 15 0.58 3.51 -15.32
C ILE A 15 0.29 3.67 -13.85
N HIS A 16 1.06 2.98 -13.00
CA HIS A 16 1.00 3.13 -11.56
C HIS A 16 2.27 3.82 -11.08
N GLU A 17 2.12 4.96 -10.43
CA GLU A 17 3.21 5.71 -9.80
C GLU A 17 3.05 5.70 -8.30
N ARG A 18 4.17 5.62 -7.58
CA ARG A 18 4.18 5.72 -6.11
C ARG A 18 5.21 6.75 -5.67
N GLU A 19 4.79 7.61 -4.78
CA GLU A 19 5.62 8.63 -4.18
C GLU A 19 5.51 8.53 -2.66
N ILE A 20 6.66 8.48 -1.97
CA ILE A 20 6.68 8.33 -0.50
C ILE A 20 7.53 9.45 0.07
N GLU A 21 7.01 10.09 1.12
CA GLU A 21 7.69 11.16 1.83
C GLU A 21 7.77 10.79 3.32
N PHE A 22 8.96 10.88 3.90
CA PHE A 22 9.16 10.58 5.31
C PHE A 22 9.40 11.86 6.10
N TYR A 23 8.67 12.01 7.20
CA TYR A 23 8.81 13.12 8.15
C TYR A 23 9.36 12.57 9.46
N PRO A 24 10.69 12.68 9.69
CA PRO A 24 11.32 12.04 10.85
C PRO A 24 10.89 12.63 12.20
N GLU A 25 10.58 13.91 12.26
CA GLU A 25 10.14 14.53 13.52
C GLU A 25 8.82 13.98 14.03
N GLN A 26 7.90 13.70 13.13
CA GLN A 26 6.60 13.12 13.44
C GLN A 26 6.59 11.61 13.37
N MET A 27 7.66 11.01 12.88
CA MET A 27 7.76 9.57 12.61
C MET A 27 6.57 9.11 11.76
N VAL A 28 6.42 9.71 10.60
CA VAL A 28 5.32 9.42 9.67
C VAL A 28 5.83 9.31 8.24
N PHE A 29 5.34 8.29 7.54
CA PHE A 29 5.47 8.16 6.09
C PHE A 29 4.14 8.52 5.45
N ILE A 30 4.16 9.40 4.48
CA ILE A 30 2.99 9.74 3.68
C ILE A 30 3.26 9.27 2.27
N GLY A 31 2.34 8.46 1.75
CA GLY A 31 2.45 7.94 0.40
C GLY A 31 1.29 8.37 -0.47
N ILE A 32 1.59 8.52 -1.73
CA ILE A 32 0.61 8.82 -2.76
C ILE A 32 0.83 7.84 -3.89
N ASP A 33 -0.19 7.06 -4.21
CA ASP A 33 -0.20 6.19 -5.37
C ASP A 33 -1.13 6.81 -6.41
N ARG A 34 -0.66 6.87 -7.65
CA ARG A 34 -1.47 7.39 -8.76
C ARG A 34 -1.64 6.29 -9.79
N ILE A 35 -2.87 6.13 -10.23
CA ILE A 35 -3.21 5.25 -11.35
C ILE A 35 -3.61 6.14 -12.50
N ILE A 36 -2.83 6.09 -13.57
CA ILE A 36 -3.00 6.94 -14.75
C ILE A 36 -3.46 6.07 -15.89
N LYS A 37 -4.66 6.34 -16.42
CA LYS A 37 -5.22 5.64 -17.56
C LYS A 37 -4.91 6.43 -18.82
N LYS A 38 -4.45 5.75 -19.88
CA LYS A 38 -4.16 6.39 -21.17
C LYS A 38 -5.43 6.85 -21.89
N LYS A 39 -6.55 6.20 -21.63
CA LYS A 39 -7.84 6.56 -22.20
C LYS A 39 -8.85 6.71 -21.07
N LYS A 40 -9.79 7.65 -21.26
CA LYS A 40 -10.92 7.77 -20.35
C LYS A 40 -11.77 6.51 -20.47
N ASN A 41 -11.86 5.77 -19.39
CA ASN A 41 -12.60 4.52 -19.33
C ASN A 41 -13.85 4.64 -18.46
N ASN A 42 -14.75 3.68 -18.65
CA ASN A 42 -15.80 3.40 -17.68
C ASN A 42 -15.17 2.97 -16.35
N ASN A 43 -16.00 2.65 -15.37
CA ASN A 43 -15.53 2.19 -14.06
C ASN A 43 -14.53 1.05 -14.21
N TYR A 44 -13.46 1.12 -13.44
CA TYR A 44 -12.45 0.06 -13.35
C TYR A 44 -12.13 -0.23 -11.90
N LYS A 45 -11.75 -1.47 -11.63
CA LYS A 45 -11.26 -1.90 -10.32
C LYS A 45 -9.76 -1.74 -10.25
N PHE A 46 -9.26 -1.38 -9.08
CA PHE A 46 -7.82 -1.34 -8.83
C PHE A 46 -7.50 -1.97 -7.49
N ASP A 47 -6.31 -2.54 -7.42
CA ASP A 47 -5.71 -3.08 -6.19
C ASP A 47 -4.30 -2.55 -6.05
N ILE A 48 -3.95 -2.08 -4.87
CA ILE A 48 -2.60 -1.62 -4.55
C ILE A 48 -2.11 -2.47 -3.39
N ARG A 49 -0.94 -3.11 -3.55
CA ARG A 49 -0.40 -4.02 -2.54
C ARG A 49 0.89 -3.51 -1.95
N PHE A 50 1.03 -3.76 -0.66
CA PHE A 50 2.25 -3.50 0.09
C PHE A 50 2.72 -4.83 0.65
N HIS A 51 3.86 -5.31 0.16
CA HIS A 51 4.44 -6.57 0.61
C HIS A 51 5.13 -6.36 1.96
N VAL A 52 4.79 -7.18 2.93
CA VAL A 52 5.31 -7.08 4.29
C VAL A 52 6.15 -8.31 4.59
N GLU A 53 7.25 -8.12 5.30
CA GLU A 53 8.13 -9.23 5.68
C GLU A 53 7.42 -10.23 6.59
N PRO A 54 7.78 -11.54 6.53
CA PRO A 54 7.04 -12.59 7.24
C PRO A 54 6.99 -12.44 8.75
N ASN A 55 7.99 -11.83 9.39
CA ASN A 55 8.04 -11.67 10.83
C ASN A 55 7.33 -10.42 11.36
N VAL A 56 6.69 -9.67 10.50
CA VAL A 56 5.91 -8.48 10.87
C VAL A 56 4.47 -8.90 11.07
N LYS A 57 3.90 -8.53 12.21
CA LYS A 57 2.50 -8.84 12.51
C LYS A 57 1.59 -7.69 12.11
N LEU A 58 0.49 -8.03 11.45
CA LEU A 58 -0.52 -7.08 11.03
C LEU A 58 -1.83 -7.40 11.73
N MET A 59 -2.53 -6.35 12.16
CA MET A 59 -3.85 -6.49 12.78
C MET A 59 -4.77 -5.40 12.25
N GLN A 60 -5.91 -5.79 11.73
CA GLN A 60 -6.92 -4.84 11.27
C GLN A 60 -7.85 -4.47 12.41
N THR A 61 -8.17 -3.19 12.55
CA THR A 61 -9.11 -2.72 13.57
C THR A 61 -10.55 -3.09 13.20
N GLN A 62 -11.44 -3.06 14.20
CA GLN A 62 -12.85 -3.46 14.01
C GLN A 62 -13.58 -2.62 12.98
N ASP A 63 -13.23 -1.35 12.85
CA ASP A 63 -13.84 -0.46 11.88
C ASP A 63 -13.28 -0.62 10.46
N SER A 64 -12.29 -1.50 10.28
CA SER A 64 -11.60 -1.76 9.00
C SER A 64 -10.92 -0.54 8.40
N LYS A 65 -10.66 0.49 9.20
CA LYS A 65 -10.07 1.75 8.73
C LYS A 65 -8.58 1.84 9.00
N THR A 66 -8.05 0.98 9.88
CA THR A 66 -6.66 1.05 10.31
C THR A 66 -6.08 -0.35 10.36
N ILE A 67 -4.83 -0.49 9.93
CA ILE A 67 -4.05 -1.71 10.13
C ILE A 67 -2.89 -1.36 11.06
N LEU A 68 -2.79 -2.11 12.16
CA LEU A 68 -1.69 -1.99 13.09
C LEU A 68 -0.55 -2.87 12.62
N ILE A 69 0.65 -2.31 12.60
CA ILE A 69 1.88 -2.99 12.19
C ILE A 69 2.75 -3.13 13.43
N GLU A 70 2.99 -4.37 13.85
CA GLU A 70 3.78 -4.65 15.04
C GLU A 70 5.17 -5.13 14.64
N LEU A 71 6.17 -4.34 15.01
CA LEU A 71 7.57 -4.70 14.90
C LEU A 71 8.08 -5.09 16.30
N LYS A 72 9.32 -5.60 16.38
CA LYS A 72 9.86 -6.14 17.62
C LYS A 72 9.77 -5.19 18.82
N ASP A 73 10.10 -3.93 18.62
CA ASP A 73 10.17 -2.94 19.69
C ASP A 73 9.30 -1.71 19.44
N GLU A 74 8.49 -1.73 18.42
CA GLU A 74 7.67 -0.56 18.07
C GLU A 74 6.43 -0.94 17.29
N GLY A 75 5.45 -0.07 17.34
CA GLY A 75 4.21 -0.22 16.60
C GLY A 75 3.99 0.94 15.64
N TRP A 76 3.36 0.63 14.53
CA TRP A 76 2.98 1.60 13.50
C TRP A 76 1.53 1.36 13.11
N LYS A 77 0.90 2.38 12.56
CA LYS A 77 -0.45 2.23 12.01
C LYS A 77 -0.49 2.71 10.57
N PHE A 78 -1.20 1.94 9.75
CA PHE A 78 -1.45 2.23 8.35
C PHE A 78 -2.88 2.68 8.18
N THR A 79 -3.09 3.81 7.51
CA THR A 79 -4.41 4.34 7.18
C THR A 79 -4.44 4.79 5.74
N CYS A 80 -5.63 4.79 5.15
CA CYS A 80 -5.82 5.22 3.77
C CYS A 80 -7.08 6.08 3.68
N ASP A 81 -7.00 7.16 2.91
CA ASP A 81 -8.14 8.03 2.65
C ASP A 81 -9.04 7.41 1.57
N ASN A 82 -10.35 7.45 1.79
CA ASN A 82 -11.40 7.17 0.81
C ASN A 82 -11.54 5.74 0.29
N TYR A 83 -10.64 4.82 0.65
CA TYR A 83 -10.70 3.45 0.16
C TYR A 83 -10.51 2.45 1.28
N ASP A 84 -11.05 1.26 1.09
CA ASP A 84 -10.92 0.18 2.06
C ASP A 84 -9.52 -0.41 2.04
N ILE A 85 -9.03 -0.75 3.22
CA ILE A 85 -7.77 -1.44 3.40
C ILE A 85 -8.01 -2.81 3.99
N ASN A 86 -7.22 -3.78 3.57
CA ASN A 86 -7.36 -5.17 4.01
C ASN A 86 -6.01 -5.84 4.14
N ILE A 87 -6.02 -6.99 4.80
CA ILE A 87 -4.86 -7.85 4.94
C ILE A 87 -5.12 -9.11 4.12
N GLU A 88 -4.12 -9.53 3.34
CA GLU A 88 -4.19 -10.81 2.63
C GLU A 88 -2.96 -11.65 2.96
N ASN A 89 -3.09 -12.96 2.89
CA ASN A 89 -1.96 -13.86 3.00
C ASN A 89 -1.23 -13.93 1.66
N GLY A 90 0.09 -14.00 1.72
CA GLY A 90 0.93 -14.04 0.55
C GLY A 90 2.14 -14.93 0.76
N LEU A 91 3.03 -14.92 -0.23
CA LEU A 91 4.28 -15.66 -0.18
C LEU A 91 5.46 -14.70 -0.33
N TYR A 92 6.45 -14.89 0.52
CA TYR A 92 7.68 -14.12 0.50
C TYR A 92 8.84 -15.00 0.06
N PHE A 93 9.51 -14.62 -1.02
CA PHE A 93 10.64 -15.36 -1.58
C PHE A 93 11.94 -14.64 -1.21
N GLY A 94 12.42 -14.88 0.01
CA GLY A 94 13.64 -14.24 0.51
C GLY A 94 14.92 -14.98 0.17
N ASN A 95 14.84 -16.30 -0.05
CA ASN A 95 15.99 -17.17 -0.34
C ASN A 95 15.76 -17.97 -1.60
N LYS A 96 16.87 -18.44 -2.22
CA LYS A 96 16.82 -19.34 -3.37
C LYS A 96 16.06 -20.60 -3.01
N ASN A 97 15.04 -20.92 -3.80
CA ASN A 97 14.26 -22.16 -3.72
C ASN A 97 13.45 -22.33 -2.43
N SER A 98 13.25 -21.25 -1.65
CA SER A 98 12.39 -21.32 -0.47
C SER A 98 11.44 -20.15 -0.43
N TYR A 99 10.30 -20.36 0.19
CA TYR A 99 9.33 -19.29 0.43
C TYR A 99 8.82 -19.41 1.85
N THR A 100 8.36 -18.28 2.38
CA THR A 100 7.73 -18.18 3.69
C THR A 100 6.38 -17.48 3.51
N GLU A 101 5.38 -17.90 4.26
CA GLU A 101 4.11 -17.21 4.25
C GLU A 101 4.28 -15.83 4.88
N ASN A 102 3.64 -14.82 4.28
CA ASN A 102 3.62 -13.47 4.80
C ASN A 102 2.20 -12.90 4.74
N GLN A 103 2.04 -11.68 5.22
CA GLN A 103 0.82 -10.93 5.06
C GLN A 103 1.11 -9.69 4.22
N ASN A 104 0.16 -9.31 3.38
CA ASN A 104 0.24 -8.09 2.60
C ASN A 104 -0.88 -7.15 3.00
N ILE A 105 -0.60 -5.85 2.96
CA ILE A 105 -1.65 -4.83 3.05
C ILE A 105 -2.08 -4.52 1.64
N PHE A 106 -3.38 -4.45 1.39
CA PHE A 106 -3.84 -4.01 0.09
C PHE A 106 -4.99 -3.02 0.20
N ILE A 107 -5.01 -2.09 -0.73
CA ILE A 107 -6.05 -1.09 -0.92
C ILE A 107 -6.79 -1.47 -2.18
N SER A 108 -8.12 -1.59 -2.09
CA SER A 108 -8.94 -1.90 -3.26
C SER A 108 -10.00 -0.84 -3.45
N GLY A 109 -10.38 -0.62 -4.68
CA GLY A 109 -11.40 0.36 -5.01
C GLY A 109 -11.86 0.29 -6.44
N ILE A 110 -12.84 1.13 -6.73
CA ILE A 110 -13.39 1.31 -8.07
C ILE A 110 -13.27 2.79 -8.41
N SER A 111 -12.79 3.09 -9.58
CA SER A 111 -12.65 4.47 -10.05
C SER A 111 -13.11 4.60 -11.49
N ASN A 112 -13.52 5.81 -11.86
CA ASN A 112 -13.78 6.17 -13.25
C ASN A 112 -12.90 7.35 -13.70
N LYS A 113 -11.94 7.73 -12.87
CA LYS A 113 -11.06 8.86 -13.15
C LYS A 113 -9.90 8.45 -14.05
N GLN A 114 -9.51 9.34 -14.94
CA GLN A 114 -8.32 9.12 -15.76
C GLN A 114 -7.06 9.11 -14.90
N ILE A 115 -7.01 9.98 -13.89
CA ILE A 115 -5.95 9.99 -12.88
C ILE A 115 -6.60 9.80 -11.52
N GLU A 116 -6.39 8.64 -10.92
CA GLU A 116 -6.85 8.34 -9.56
C GLU A 116 -5.69 8.48 -8.60
N THR A 117 -5.90 9.23 -7.53
CA THR A 117 -4.88 9.48 -6.51
C THR A 117 -5.33 8.84 -5.20
N ILE A 118 -4.49 7.97 -4.65
CA ILE A 118 -4.75 7.27 -3.41
C ILE A 118 -3.69 7.70 -2.40
N LYS A 119 -4.12 8.36 -1.33
CA LYS A 119 -3.23 8.83 -0.27
C LYS A 119 -3.31 7.90 0.92
N TRP A 120 -2.15 7.48 1.42
CA TRP A 120 -2.04 6.61 2.59
C TRP A 120 -0.96 7.14 3.52
N GLU A 121 -1.02 6.68 4.78
CA GLU A 121 -0.11 7.13 5.81
C GLU A 121 0.30 5.95 6.69
N ILE A 122 1.59 5.91 7.04
CA ILE A 122 2.12 5.00 8.07
C ILE A 122 2.71 5.86 9.16
N ARG A 123 2.13 5.79 10.35
CA ARG A 123 2.51 6.61 11.49
C ARG A 123 2.90 5.74 12.67
N ARG A 124 4.01 6.09 13.32
CA ARG A 124 4.44 5.42 14.55
C ARG A 124 3.47 5.72 15.69
N ILE A 125 3.14 4.67 16.43
CA ILE A 125 2.28 4.78 17.61
C ILE A 125 3.11 5.16 18.83
#